data_9fbddda3ee7f352058f2f10f7ce71bd9
#
_entry.id   9fbddda3ee7f352058f2f10f7ce71bd9
#
_cell.length_a   1.000
_cell.length_b   1.000
_cell.length_c   1.000
_cell.angle_alpha   90.00
_cell.angle_beta   90.00
_cell.angle_gamma   90.00
#
_symmetry.space_group_name_H-M   'P 1'
#
loop_
_entity.id
_entity.type
_entity.pdbx_description
1 polymer ?
#
loop_
_entity_poly.entity_id
_entity_poly.type
_entity_poly.pdbx_seq_one_letter_code
_entity_poly.pdbx_strand_id
1 'polypeptide(L)'
;MSHSPDPRHLGSSYIMETRIGAGAQGEVWRGRRTDARETLAFKVLRAELVENPDVVERFIKERSTLLRVRSPYVVAIRDVVIEGSTFAIVMDYVNGGDLRDLLRSHGSLPPAQVASLGTRIAQGLSAVHRAGVIHRDIKPANVLLSSRPSRGGDPAETVVVGVAPGGEVPETVVPRLADFGVARICDTFSASHLTGAIGTPLYMAPEILSLQAPTSAADIYSLGIMLYEVSCGTTPFVGEPAQLLSQHARRDAGRPLGVPDPLWELIAAMISKQPDMRPSIE
;
A
#
# COMPACT_ATOMS: atom_id res chain seq x y z
N MET A 1 -26.77 -3.93 15.41
CA MET A 1 -26.77 -2.47 15.16
C MET A 1 -25.42 -1.95 15.63
N SER A 2 -24.44 -1.81 14.73
CA SER A 2 -23.12 -1.27 15.08
C SER A 2 -23.27 0.24 15.22
N HIS A 3 -23.07 0.75 16.42
CA HIS A 3 -22.96 2.18 16.68
C HIS A 3 -21.79 2.72 15.83
N SER A 4 -22.09 3.53 14.83
CA SER A 4 -21.07 4.41 14.25
C SER A 4 -20.62 5.35 15.36
N PRO A 5 -19.32 5.47 15.64
CA PRO A 5 -18.84 6.45 16.61
C PRO A 5 -19.25 7.85 16.19
N ASP A 6 -19.51 8.72 17.15
CA ASP A 6 -19.86 10.12 16.91
C ASP A 6 -18.78 10.80 16.05
N PRO A 7 -19.18 11.73 15.16
CA PRO A 7 -18.26 12.52 14.36
C PRO A 7 -17.19 13.18 15.24
N ARG A 8 -15.92 13.06 14.84
CA ARG A 8 -14.79 13.66 15.56
C ARG A 8 -14.21 14.82 14.75
N HIS A 9 -14.00 15.95 15.38
CA HIS A 9 -13.23 17.04 14.78
C HIS A 9 -11.73 16.71 14.83
N LEU A 10 -11.03 17.05 13.75
CA LEU A 10 -9.59 17.01 13.65
C LEU A 10 -9.13 18.42 13.26
N GLY A 11 -8.63 19.15 14.25
CA GLY A 11 -8.43 20.58 14.13
C GLY A 11 -9.73 21.33 13.84
N SER A 12 -9.60 22.56 13.34
CA SER A 12 -10.73 23.36 12.86
C SER A 12 -11.19 23.01 11.44
N SER A 13 -10.38 22.23 10.71
CA SER A 13 -10.49 22.08 9.26
C SER A 13 -11.15 20.78 8.80
N TYR A 14 -11.27 19.77 9.67
CA TYR A 14 -11.72 18.44 9.26
C TYR A 14 -12.73 17.82 10.22
N ILE A 15 -13.62 16.98 9.67
CA ILE A 15 -14.59 16.18 10.41
C ILE A 15 -14.41 14.74 9.97
N MET A 16 -14.07 13.85 10.90
CA MET A 16 -14.03 12.40 10.73
C MET A 16 -15.41 11.84 11.08
N GLU A 17 -16.07 11.17 10.12
CA GLU A 17 -17.49 10.80 10.22
C GLU A 17 -17.68 9.30 10.51
N THR A 18 -16.90 8.46 9.84
CA THR A 18 -17.08 7.00 9.93
C THR A 18 -15.73 6.31 9.95
N ARG A 19 -15.52 5.43 10.92
CA ARG A 19 -14.34 4.55 10.91
C ARG A 19 -14.52 3.45 9.88
N ILE A 20 -13.60 3.38 8.91
CA ILE A 20 -13.64 2.44 7.79
C ILE A 20 -12.59 1.32 7.90
N GLY A 21 -11.61 1.47 8.81
CA GLY A 21 -10.60 0.46 9.04
C GLY A 21 -9.85 0.66 10.36
N ALA A 22 -9.24 -0.43 10.84
CA ALA A 22 -8.31 -0.40 11.96
C ALA A 22 -7.20 -1.43 11.74
N GLY A 23 -5.96 -1.09 12.09
CA GLY A 23 -4.79 -1.94 11.91
C GLY A 23 -3.67 -1.68 12.91
N ALA A 24 -2.53 -2.31 12.68
CA ALA A 24 -1.38 -2.20 13.58
C ALA A 24 -0.85 -0.77 13.74
N GLN A 25 -0.97 0.06 12.71
CA GLN A 25 -0.46 1.44 12.70
C GLN A 25 -1.47 2.48 13.18
N GLY A 26 -2.76 2.13 13.30
CA GLY A 26 -3.81 3.07 13.69
C GLY A 26 -5.15 2.76 13.08
N GLU A 27 -5.99 3.77 13.01
CA GLU A 27 -7.35 3.71 12.46
C GLU A 27 -7.45 4.51 11.18
N VAL A 28 -8.32 4.06 10.27
CA VAL A 28 -8.66 4.80 9.04
C VAL A 28 -10.12 5.24 9.14
N TRP A 29 -10.34 6.53 8.93
CA TRP A 29 -11.64 7.16 8.98
C TRP A 29 -11.98 7.77 7.62
N ARG A 30 -13.25 7.78 7.29
CA ARG A 30 -13.84 8.59 6.21
C ARG A 30 -14.41 9.85 6.82
N GLY A 31 -14.28 10.97 6.10
CA GLY A 31 -14.81 12.24 6.51
C GLY A 31 -14.61 13.30 5.43
N ARG A 32 -14.57 14.58 5.81
CA ARG A 32 -14.48 15.71 4.88
C ARG A 32 -13.81 16.93 5.52
N ARG A 33 -13.53 17.92 4.70
CA ARG A 33 -13.20 19.26 5.21
C ARG A 33 -14.46 19.94 5.74
N THR A 34 -14.29 20.84 6.70
CA THR A 34 -15.40 21.62 7.25
C THR A 34 -16.01 22.59 6.24
N ASP A 35 -15.21 23.10 5.30
CA ASP A 35 -15.55 24.08 4.27
C ASP A 35 -15.80 23.49 2.88
N ALA A 36 -15.72 22.17 2.72
CA ALA A 36 -15.89 21.48 1.44
C ALA A 36 -16.66 20.17 1.58
N ARG A 37 -17.30 19.73 0.48
CA ARG A 37 -18.02 18.45 0.41
C ARG A 37 -17.13 17.29 -0.04
N GLU A 38 -15.85 17.56 -0.37
CA GLU A 38 -14.92 16.53 -0.82
C GLU A 38 -14.74 15.47 0.26
N THR A 39 -14.95 14.21 -0.12
CA THR A 39 -14.75 13.07 0.79
C THR A 39 -13.26 12.75 0.87
N LEU A 40 -12.76 12.63 2.09
CA LEU A 40 -11.36 12.36 2.41
C LEU A 40 -11.23 11.12 3.29
N ALA A 41 -10.05 10.51 3.28
CA ALA A 41 -9.66 9.49 4.23
C ALA A 41 -8.64 10.08 5.22
N PHE A 42 -8.72 9.62 6.46
CA PHE A 42 -7.88 10.06 7.57
C PHE A 42 -7.24 8.83 8.21
N LYS A 43 -5.93 8.69 8.10
CA LYS A 43 -5.19 7.68 8.82
C LYS A 43 -4.69 8.27 10.13
N VAL A 44 -5.36 7.92 11.23
CA VAL A 44 -5.00 8.36 12.58
C VAL A 44 -4.02 7.36 13.17
N LEU A 45 -2.82 7.80 13.47
CA LEU A 45 -1.78 6.95 14.04
C LEU A 45 -2.07 6.65 15.52
N ARG A 46 -1.57 5.52 16.01
CA ARG A 46 -1.69 5.16 17.42
C ARG A 46 -0.96 6.14 18.31
N ALA A 47 -1.49 6.39 19.50
CA ALA A 47 -0.93 7.32 20.48
C ALA A 47 0.52 6.97 20.84
N GLU A 48 0.85 5.67 20.96
CA GLU A 48 2.20 5.21 21.31
C GLU A 48 3.26 5.62 20.27
N LEU A 49 2.87 5.80 19.00
CA LEU A 49 3.75 6.29 17.93
C LEU A 49 3.97 7.80 18.06
N VAL A 50 3.01 8.52 18.62
CA VAL A 50 3.04 9.98 18.78
C VAL A 50 3.83 10.41 20.01
N GLU A 51 3.92 9.58 21.03
CA GLU A 51 4.69 9.85 22.25
C GLU A 51 6.20 9.82 22.02
N ASN A 52 6.67 9.29 20.87
CA ASN A 52 8.10 9.29 20.55
C ASN A 52 8.50 10.55 19.78
N PRO A 53 9.35 11.43 20.36
CA PRO A 53 9.78 12.68 19.72
C PRO A 53 10.48 12.47 18.37
N ASP A 54 11.23 11.37 18.20
CA ASP A 54 11.93 11.07 16.96
C ASP A 54 10.97 10.74 15.82
N VAL A 55 9.83 10.10 16.14
CA VAL A 55 8.75 9.82 15.17
C VAL A 55 8.12 11.14 14.72
N VAL A 56 7.83 12.03 15.67
CA VAL A 56 7.25 13.36 15.42
C VAL A 56 8.18 14.18 14.53
N GLU A 57 9.47 14.27 14.86
CA GLU A 57 10.45 15.06 14.10
C GLU A 57 10.58 14.54 12.65
N ARG A 58 10.66 13.22 12.47
CA ARG A 58 10.70 12.61 11.13
C ARG A 58 9.44 12.89 10.35
N PHE A 59 8.28 12.81 10.99
CA PHE A 59 7.00 13.07 10.36
C PHE A 59 6.93 14.51 9.83
N ILE A 60 7.40 15.47 10.62
CA ILE A 60 7.48 16.89 10.22
C ILE A 60 8.45 17.06 9.04
N LYS A 61 9.62 16.42 9.09
CA LYS A 61 10.61 16.46 8.00
C LYS A 61 10.10 15.86 6.70
N GLU A 62 9.43 14.70 6.79
CA GLU A 62 8.94 13.98 5.61
C GLU A 62 7.64 14.56 5.03
N ARG A 63 6.90 15.35 5.81
CA ARG A 63 5.63 15.96 5.38
C ARG A 63 5.71 16.61 4.00
N SER A 64 6.69 17.46 3.79
CA SER A 64 6.85 18.18 2.52
C SER A 64 7.14 17.25 1.34
N THR A 65 7.83 16.16 1.59
CA THR A 65 8.15 15.13 0.59
C THR A 65 6.90 14.32 0.23
N LEU A 66 6.16 13.87 1.24
CA LEU A 66 4.92 13.11 1.04
C LEU A 66 3.86 13.94 0.28
N LEU A 67 3.73 15.22 0.59
CA LEU A 67 2.79 16.12 -0.08
C LEU A 67 3.16 16.41 -1.55
N ARG A 68 4.41 16.19 -1.97
CA ARG A 68 4.86 16.41 -3.36
C ARG A 68 4.60 15.23 -4.29
N VAL A 69 4.36 14.02 -3.75
CA VAL A 69 4.08 12.85 -4.60
C VAL A 69 2.79 13.07 -5.38
N ARG A 70 2.87 13.09 -6.71
CA ARG A 70 1.72 13.26 -7.61
C ARG A 70 1.78 12.20 -8.70
N SER A 71 0.77 11.33 -8.74
CA SER A 71 0.57 10.34 -9.79
C SER A 71 -0.91 9.91 -9.78
N PRO A 72 -1.52 9.60 -10.91
CA PRO A 72 -2.86 9.02 -10.94
C PRO A 72 -2.90 7.62 -10.30
N TYR A 73 -1.74 7.00 -10.11
CA TYR A 73 -1.58 5.65 -9.53
C TYR A 73 -1.09 5.67 -8.07
N VAL A 74 -1.20 6.82 -7.41
CA VAL A 74 -0.87 6.98 -5.99
C VAL A 74 -2.02 7.69 -5.30
N VAL A 75 -2.37 7.28 -4.11
CA VAL A 75 -3.32 8.01 -3.26
C VAL A 75 -2.66 9.32 -2.82
N ALA A 76 -3.22 10.45 -3.23
CA ALA A 76 -2.62 11.75 -2.91
C ALA A 76 -2.79 12.07 -1.43
N ILE A 77 -1.68 12.39 -0.76
CA ILE A 77 -1.71 12.97 0.58
C ILE A 77 -2.05 14.45 0.42
N ARG A 78 -3.08 14.90 1.12
CA ARG A 78 -3.62 16.27 1.07
C ARG A 78 -3.09 17.13 2.18
N ASP A 79 -2.96 16.55 3.37
CA ASP A 79 -2.47 17.23 4.55
C ASP A 79 -1.92 16.25 5.59
N VAL A 80 -1.26 16.80 6.58
CA VAL A 80 -0.78 16.11 7.75
C VAL A 80 -1.11 16.99 8.95
N VAL A 81 -1.97 16.48 9.83
CA VAL A 81 -2.48 17.19 10.99
C VAL A 81 -1.85 16.63 12.26
N ILE A 82 -1.35 17.53 13.09
CA ILE A 82 -0.83 17.24 14.42
C ILE A 82 -1.62 18.09 15.39
N GLU A 83 -2.39 17.47 16.27
CA GLU A 83 -3.20 18.16 17.27
C GLU A 83 -3.13 17.44 18.61
N GLY A 84 -2.45 18.05 19.59
CA GLY A 84 -2.19 17.39 20.87
C GLY A 84 -1.46 16.06 20.68
N SER A 85 -2.09 14.97 21.15
CA SER A 85 -1.60 13.60 20.97
C SER A 85 -2.14 12.92 19.70
N THR A 86 -2.81 13.63 18.80
CA THR A 86 -3.39 13.07 17.58
C THR A 86 -2.53 13.40 16.37
N PHE A 87 -2.12 12.36 15.66
CA PHE A 87 -1.46 12.45 14.35
C PHE A 87 -2.34 11.85 13.29
N ALA A 88 -2.66 12.62 12.27
CA ALA A 88 -3.47 12.14 11.16
C ALA A 88 -2.87 12.53 9.81
N ILE A 89 -2.85 11.58 8.90
CA ILE A 89 -2.57 11.79 7.48
C ILE A 89 -3.91 11.92 6.76
N VAL A 90 -4.12 13.07 6.13
CA VAL A 90 -5.31 13.35 5.32
C VAL A 90 -4.99 13.01 3.87
N MET A 91 -5.83 12.21 3.23
CA MET A 91 -5.59 11.72 1.87
C MET A 91 -6.88 11.59 1.07
N ASP A 92 -6.74 11.41 -0.24
CA ASP A 92 -7.89 11.11 -1.10
C ASP A 92 -8.61 9.86 -0.60
N TYR A 93 -9.93 9.92 -0.56
CA TYR A 93 -10.74 8.73 -0.32
C TYR A 93 -10.88 7.92 -1.61
N VAL A 94 -10.57 6.62 -1.52
CA VAL A 94 -10.70 5.67 -2.63
C VAL A 94 -11.73 4.62 -2.24
N ASN A 95 -12.75 4.44 -3.05
CA ASN A 95 -13.99 3.75 -2.68
C ASN A 95 -14.19 2.37 -3.31
N GLY A 96 -13.25 1.87 -4.09
CA GLY A 96 -13.38 0.60 -4.82
C GLY A 96 -12.82 -0.63 -4.11
N GLY A 97 -12.50 -0.52 -2.81
CA GLY A 97 -11.83 -1.62 -2.08
C GLY A 97 -10.34 -1.69 -2.41
N ASP A 98 -9.70 -2.80 -2.08
CA ASP A 98 -8.28 -3.04 -2.34
C ASP A 98 -8.03 -4.29 -3.20
N LEU A 99 -6.80 -4.45 -3.66
CA LEU A 99 -6.40 -5.59 -4.49
C LEU A 99 -6.46 -6.93 -3.73
N ARG A 100 -6.36 -6.92 -2.40
CA ARG A 100 -6.52 -8.13 -1.57
C ARG A 100 -7.95 -8.65 -1.64
N ASP A 101 -8.93 -7.76 -1.55
CA ASP A 101 -10.35 -8.11 -1.66
C ASP A 101 -10.67 -8.61 -3.07
N LEU A 102 -10.08 -7.99 -4.09
CA LEU A 102 -10.19 -8.46 -5.47
C LEU A 102 -9.65 -9.89 -5.61
N LEU A 103 -8.45 -10.17 -5.07
CA LEU A 103 -7.87 -11.53 -5.11
C LEU A 103 -8.67 -12.54 -4.32
N ARG A 104 -9.26 -12.17 -3.20
CA ARG A 104 -10.16 -13.07 -2.43
C ARG A 104 -11.39 -13.45 -3.23
N SER A 105 -11.91 -12.59 -4.06
CA SER A 105 -13.11 -12.84 -4.88
C SER A 105 -12.81 -13.55 -6.21
N HIS A 106 -11.62 -13.34 -6.78
CA HIS A 106 -11.27 -13.82 -8.13
C HIS A 106 -10.20 -14.94 -8.12
N GLY A 107 -9.46 -15.10 -7.03
CA GLY A 107 -8.32 -16.01 -6.90
C GLY A 107 -7.07 -15.45 -7.57
N SER A 108 -7.06 -15.35 -8.90
CA SER A 108 -5.93 -14.80 -9.69
C SER A 108 -6.45 -14.01 -10.89
N LEU A 109 -5.56 -13.25 -11.53
CA LEU A 109 -5.90 -12.48 -12.72
C LEU A 109 -5.25 -13.06 -13.99
N PRO A 110 -5.89 -12.90 -15.18
CA PRO A 110 -5.28 -13.26 -16.46
C PRO A 110 -3.97 -12.51 -16.70
N PRO A 111 -2.98 -13.11 -17.39
CA PRO A 111 -1.65 -12.51 -17.60
C PRO A 111 -1.67 -11.08 -18.16
N ALA A 112 -2.56 -10.78 -19.12
CA ALA A 112 -2.70 -9.44 -19.67
C ALA A 112 -3.14 -8.41 -18.62
N GLN A 113 -4.03 -8.81 -17.70
CA GLN A 113 -4.47 -7.94 -16.60
C GLN A 113 -3.37 -7.78 -15.55
N VAL A 114 -2.61 -8.83 -15.25
CA VAL A 114 -1.44 -8.75 -14.37
C VAL A 114 -0.43 -7.76 -14.92
N ALA A 115 -0.11 -7.83 -16.21
CA ALA A 115 0.82 -6.91 -16.87
C ALA A 115 0.31 -5.46 -16.85
N SER A 116 -0.97 -5.23 -17.17
CA SER A 116 -1.58 -3.89 -17.15
C SER A 116 -1.62 -3.30 -15.74
N LEU A 117 -2.04 -4.08 -14.75
CA LEU A 117 -2.06 -3.70 -13.33
C LEU A 117 -0.64 -3.40 -12.83
N GLY A 118 0.30 -4.29 -13.10
CA GLY A 118 1.71 -4.16 -12.72
C GLY A 118 2.35 -2.90 -13.29
N THR A 119 2.10 -2.59 -14.57
CA THR A 119 2.60 -1.37 -15.22
C THR A 119 2.10 -0.11 -14.51
N ARG A 120 0.81 -0.03 -14.20
CA ARG A 120 0.22 1.13 -13.52
C ARG A 120 0.75 1.29 -12.10
N ILE A 121 0.91 0.19 -11.36
CA ILE A 121 1.51 0.21 -10.01
C ILE A 121 2.98 0.64 -10.10
N ALA A 122 3.75 0.12 -11.06
CA ALA A 122 5.14 0.51 -11.28
C ALA A 122 5.27 2.00 -11.60
N GLN A 123 4.37 2.58 -12.41
CA GLN A 123 4.32 4.04 -12.66
C GLN A 123 4.02 4.84 -11.38
N GLY A 124 3.14 4.33 -10.52
CA GLY A 124 2.89 4.92 -9.20
C GLY A 124 4.14 4.88 -8.32
N LEU A 125 4.79 3.72 -8.27
CA LEU A 125 5.99 3.50 -7.48
C LEU A 125 7.17 4.34 -7.97
N SER A 126 7.34 4.49 -9.30
CA SER A 126 8.33 5.40 -9.88
C SER A 126 8.12 6.85 -9.42
N ALA A 127 6.87 7.33 -9.32
CA ALA A 127 6.59 8.65 -8.81
C ALA A 127 6.95 8.81 -7.33
N VAL A 128 6.74 7.77 -6.52
CA VAL A 128 7.16 7.73 -5.10
C VAL A 128 8.68 7.77 -4.99
N HIS A 129 9.40 6.94 -5.76
CA HIS A 129 10.87 6.88 -5.75
C HIS A 129 11.50 8.19 -6.23
N ARG A 130 10.98 8.82 -7.28
CA ARG A 130 11.46 10.14 -7.76
C ARG A 130 11.29 11.25 -6.72
N ALA A 131 10.33 11.12 -5.81
CA ALA A 131 10.20 12.04 -4.69
C ALA A 131 11.20 11.75 -3.54
N GLY A 132 12.05 10.73 -3.67
CA GLY A 132 13.00 10.30 -2.65
C GLY A 132 12.38 9.46 -1.53
N VAL A 133 11.19 8.88 -1.77
CA VAL A 133 10.49 8.02 -0.81
C VAL A 133 10.64 6.56 -1.21
N ILE A 134 10.90 5.68 -0.26
CA ILE A 134 10.81 4.23 -0.39
C ILE A 134 9.51 3.81 0.29
N HIS A 135 8.69 3.01 -0.40
CA HIS A 135 7.35 2.64 0.08
C HIS A 135 7.40 1.70 1.29
N ARG A 136 8.23 0.65 1.24
CA ARG A 136 8.52 -0.36 2.28
C ARG A 136 7.39 -1.31 2.69
N ASP A 137 6.16 -1.10 2.20
CA ASP A 137 5.01 -1.95 2.54
C ASP A 137 4.14 -2.21 1.29
N ILE A 138 4.77 -2.65 0.19
CA ILE A 138 4.05 -3.02 -1.04
C ILE A 138 3.40 -4.39 -0.85
N LYS A 139 2.08 -4.41 -0.91
CA LYS A 139 1.23 -5.62 -0.79
C LYS A 139 -0.17 -5.32 -1.34
N PRO A 140 -0.97 -6.35 -1.67
CA PRO A 140 -2.30 -6.14 -2.24
C PRO A 140 -3.23 -5.24 -1.42
N ALA A 141 -3.18 -5.30 -0.08
CA ALA A 141 -4.00 -4.46 0.79
C ALA A 141 -3.65 -2.95 0.72
N ASN A 142 -2.46 -2.61 0.22
CA ASN A 142 -2.01 -1.22 0.04
C ASN A 142 -2.15 -0.74 -1.43
N VAL A 143 -2.83 -1.51 -2.28
CA VAL A 143 -3.22 -1.12 -3.63
C VAL A 143 -4.72 -0.93 -3.65
N LEU A 144 -5.16 0.32 -3.51
CA LEU A 144 -6.58 0.66 -3.55
C LEU A 144 -7.05 0.74 -5.00
N LEU A 145 -8.31 0.37 -5.21
CA LEU A 145 -8.92 0.34 -6.54
C LEU A 145 -9.92 1.49 -6.65
N SER A 146 -9.78 2.31 -7.68
CA SER A 146 -10.76 3.35 -8.01
C SER A 146 -11.31 3.09 -9.40
N SER A 147 -12.61 3.27 -9.59
CA SER A 147 -13.16 3.39 -10.94
C SER A 147 -12.92 4.81 -11.46
N ARG A 148 -12.57 4.95 -12.74
CA ARG A 148 -12.66 6.26 -13.38
C ARG A 148 -14.11 6.72 -13.32
N PRO A 149 -14.41 7.94 -12.85
CA PRO A 149 -15.78 8.45 -12.96
C PRO A 149 -16.18 8.43 -14.43
N SER A 150 -17.30 7.80 -14.72
CA SER A 150 -17.96 7.98 -16.01
C SER A 150 -18.19 9.48 -16.20
N ARG A 151 -17.98 10.00 -17.42
CA ARG A 151 -18.22 11.41 -17.73
C ARG A 151 -19.62 11.78 -17.26
N GLY A 152 -19.74 12.58 -16.19
CA GLY A 152 -21.00 13.08 -15.62
C GLY A 152 -21.50 12.43 -14.34
N GLY A 153 -20.80 11.46 -13.75
CA GLY A 153 -21.16 10.88 -12.45
C GLY A 153 -20.62 11.71 -11.27
N ASP A 154 -21.36 11.71 -10.16
CA ASP A 154 -20.96 12.34 -8.90
C ASP A 154 -19.68 11.63 -8.39
N PRO A 155 -18.58 12.36 -8.09
CA PRO A 155 -17.35 11.77 -7.51
C PRO A 155 -17.59 11.05 -6.17
N ALA A 156 -18.71 11.31 -5.51
CA ALA A 156 -19.10 10.68 -4.24
C ALA A 156 -19.86 9.35 -4.43
N GLU A 157 -20.26 9.01 -5.65
CA GLU A 157 -20.92 7.73 -5.92
C GLU A 157 -19.92 6.59 -5.77
N THR A 158 -20.12 5.77 -4.75
CA THR A 158 -19.37 4.56 -4.49
C THR A 158 -19.64 3.57 -5.61
N VAL A 159 -18.84 3.59 -6.66
CA VAL A 159 -18.81 2.47 -7.58
C VAL A 159 -18.00 1.38 -6.88
N VAL A 160 -18.68 0.54 -6.12
CA VAL A 160 -18.12 -0.75 -5.75
C VAL A 160 -17.66 -1.37 -7.07
N VAL A 161 -16.37 -1.67 -7.19
CA VAL A 161 -15.85 -2.40 -8.34
C VAL A 161 -16.44 -3.81 -8.23
N GLY A 162 -17.72 -3.92 -8.61
CA GLY A 162 -18.45 -5.18 -8.65
C GLY A 162 -17.94 -6.00 -9.85
N VAL A 163 -16.75 -6.52 -9.72
CA VAL A 163 -16.28 -7.54 -10.65
C VAL A 163 -16.91 -8.86 -10.20
N ALA A 164 -17.70 -9.48 -11.06
CA ALA A 164 -18.27 -10.79 -10.78
C ALA A 164 -17.14 -11.80 -10.51
N PRO A 165 -17.31 -12.77 -9.58
CA PRO A 165 -16.31 -13.80 -9.35
C PRO A 165 -15.87 -14.46 -10.67
N GLY A 166 -14.57 -14.46 -10.96
CA GLY A 166 -14.02 -14.98 -12.22
C GLY A 166 -14.20 -14.09 -13.45
N GLY A 167 -14.79 -12.89 -13.29
CA GLY A 167 -14.94 -11.90 -14.38
C GLY A 167 -13.65 -11.11 -14.64
N GLU A 168 -13.58 -10.48 -15.82
CA GLU A 168 -12.47 -9.58 -16.13
C GLU A 168 -12.57 -8.30 -15.30
N VAL A 169 -11.45 -7.84 -14.76
CA VAL A 169 -11.34 -6.54 -14.11
C VAL A 169 -11.46 -5.47 -15.20
N PRO A 170 -12.45 -4.57 -15.16
CA PRO A 170 -12.61 -3.55 -16.18
C PRO A 170 -11.36 -2.66 -16.30
N GLU A 171 -10.99 -2.26 -17.51
CA GLU A 171 -9.88 -1.30 -17.73
C GLU A 171 -10.09 0.05 -17.05
N THR A 172 -11.33 0.37 -16.73
CA THR A 172 -11.71 1.57 -15.96
C THR A 172 -11.25 1.53 -14.51
N VAL A 173 -10.89 0.34 -13.99
CA VAL A 173 -10.33 0.19 -12.65
C VAL A 173 -8.89 0.67 -12.63
N VAL A 174 -8.62 1.66 -11.80
CA VAL A 174 -7.30 2.28 -11.64
C VAL A 174 -6.72 1.89 -10.29
N PRO A 175 -5.58 1.16 -10.25
CA PRO A 175 -4.87 0.88 -9.00
C PRO A 175 -4.20 2.14 -8.50
N ARG A 176 -4.24 2.37 -7.18
CA ARG A 176 -3.56 3.48 -6.51
C ARG A 176 -2.80 2.95 -5.30
N LEU A 177 -1.48 3.18 -5.28
CA LEU A 177 -0.64 2.88 -4.13
C LEU A 177 -1.02 3.78 -2.94
N ALA A 178 -1.25 3.17 -1.80
CA ALA A 178 -1.57 3.83 -0.54
C ALA A 178 -0.51 3.51 0.53
N ASP A 179 -0.49 4.27 1.62
CA ASP A 179 0.34 4.02 2.81
C ASP A 179 1.86 4.13 2.59
N PHE A 180 2.32 4.77 1.51
CA PHE A 180 3.74 5.01 1.27
C PHE A 180 4.36 5.98 2.31
N GLY A 181 5.58 5.69 2.73
CA GLY A 181 6.35 6.53 3.68
C GLY A 181 5.92 6.43 5.14
N VAL A 182 4.73 5.89 5.47
CA VAL A 182 4.27 5.74 6.86
C VAL A 182 5.15 4.73 7.62
N ALA A 183 5.56 3.65 6.95
CA ALA A 183 6.45 2.66 7.52
C ALA A 183 7.79 3.27 7.97
N ARG A 184 8.38 4.18 7.16
CA ARG A 184 9.64 4.88 7.50
C ARG A 184 9.52 5.74 8.77
N ILE A 185 8.37 6.36 8.96
CA ILE A 185 8.11 7.21 10.11
C ILE A 185 8.03 6.35 11.39
N CYS A 186 7.47 5.14 11.26
CA CYS A 186 7.27 4.20 12.36
C CYS A 186 8.49 3.29 12.63
N ASP A 187 9.49 3.22 11.74
CA ASP A 187 10.61 2.25 11.77
C ASP A 187 11.55 2.34 12.98
N THR A 188 11.49 3.40 13.79
CA THR A 188 12.28 3.49 15.04
C THR A 188 11.88 2.45 16.09
N PHE A 189 10.65 1.93 15.99
CA PHE A 189 10.19 0.88 16.88
C PHE A 189 10.58 -0.54 16.43
N SER A 190 11.00 -0.70 15.18
CA SER A 190 11.17 -2.03 14.58
C SER A 190 12.53 -2.68 14.85
N ALA A 191 13.57 -1.92 15.20
CA ALA A 191 14.87 -2.51 15.53
C ALA A 191 14.85 -3.32 16.85
N SER A 192 13.94 -2.99 17.77
CA SER A 192 13.77 -3.72 19.03
C SER A 192 12.65 -4.76 19.04
N HIS A 193 11.84 -4.84 17.97
CA HIS A 193 10.65 -5.69 17.91
C HIS A 193 10.58 -6.59 16.67
N LEU A 194 11.72 -7.13 16.20
CA LEU A 194 11.77 -8.16 15.15
C LEU A 194 10.95 -9.43 15.50
N THR A 195 10.41 -9.51 16.71
CA THR A 195 9.67 -10.69 17.20
C THR A 195 8.19 -10.48 17.50
N GLY A 196 7.65 -9.25 17.45
CA GLY A 196 6.28 -9.03 17.95
C GLY A 196 5.33 -8.16 17.11
N ALA A 197 5.81 -7.28 16.25
CA ALA A 197 4.95 -6.31 15.54
C ALA A 197 5.05 -6.36 14.00
N ILE A 198 5.90 -7.24 13.43
CA ILE A 198 5.97 -7.43 11.99
C ILE A 198 4.80 -8.34 11.61
N GLY A 199 3.82 -7.80 10.87
CA GLY A 199 2.85 -8.61 10.16
C GLY A 199 3.59 -9.65 9.32
N THR A 200 2.92 -10.73 8.97
CA THR A 200 3.48 -11.86 8.20
C THR A 200 4.39 -11.34 7.07
N PRO A 201 5.69 -11.69 7.03
CA PRO A 201 6.67 -11.10 6.11
C PRO A 201 6.56 -11.65 4.67
N LEU A 202 5.33 -11.80 4.16
CA LEU A 202 5.02 -12.42 2.87
C LEU A 202 5.63 -11.71 1.66
N TYR A 203 5.91 -10.40 1.78
CA TYR A 203 6.40 -9.56 0.68
C TYR A 203 7.77 -8.97 0.97
N MET A 204 8.40 -9.35 2.09
CA MET A 204 9.62 -8.72 2.57
C MET A 204 10.82 -9.08 1.71
N ALA A 205 11.58 -8.08 1.30
CA ALA A 205 12.84 -8.30 0.59
C ALA A 205 13.91 -8.89 1.53
N PRO A 206 14.75 -9.84 1.04
CA PRO A 206 15.71 -10.57 1.89
C PRO A 206 16.75 -9.68 2.56
N GLU A 207 17.16 -8.58 1.93
CA GLU A 207 18.15 -7.64 2.48
C GLU A 207 17.66 -6.87 3.70
N ILE A 208 16.35 -6.78 3.92
CA ILE A 208 15.80 -6.14 5.11
C ILE A 208 16.28 -6.83 6.39
N LEU A 209 16.58 -8.12 6.32
CA LEU A 209 17.12 -8.90 7.43
C LEU A 209 18.60 -8.57 7.74
N SER A 210 19.33 -8.00 6.81
CA SER A 210 20.76 -7.71 6.97
C SER A 210 21.05 -6.36 7.65
N LEU A 211 20.04 -5.70 8.24
CA LEU A 211 20.16 -4.41 8.92
C LEU A 211 20.71 -3.27 8.02
N GLN A 212 20.77 -3.49 6.71
CA GLN A 212 21.13 -2.45 5.76
C GLN A 212 19.94 -1.49 5.56
N ALA A 213 20.25 -0.23 5.29
CA ALA A 213 19.22 0.74 4.96
C ALA A 213 18.43 0.27 3.73
N PRO A 214 17.11 0.18 3.79
CA PRO A 214 16.29 -0.22 2.65
C PRO A 214 16.52 0.71 1.46
N THR A 215 16.65 0.12 0.27
CA THR A 215 16.73 0.85 -1.00
C THR A 215 15.44 0.69 -1.80
N SER A 216 15.30 1.41 -2.89
CA SER A 216 14.18 1.25 -3.82
C SER A 216 14.07 -0.18 -4.39
N ALA A 217 15.18 -0.92 -4.43
CA ALA A 217 15.19 -2.32 -4.85
C ALA A 217 14.37 -3.24 -3.94
N ALA A 218 14.19 -2.89 -2.66
CA ALA A 218 13.31 -3.64 -1.76
C ALA A 218 11.83 -3.55 -2.19
N ASP A 219 11.40 -2.38 -2.66
CA ASP A 219 10.05 -2.19 -3.20
C ASP A 219 9.84 -2.98 -4.50
N ILE A 220 10.87 -3.07 -5.36
CA ILE A 220 10.82 -3.89 -6.58
C ILE A 220 10.61 -5.36 -6.23
N TYR A 221 11.33 -5.86 -5.22
CA TYR A 221 11.14 -7.23 -4.74
C TYR A 221 9.70 -7.46 -4.26
N SER A 222 9.20 -6.59 -3.40
CA SER A 222 7.84 -6.68 -2.86
C SER A 222 6.79 -6.61 -3.96
N LEU A 223 6.98 -5.75 -4.98
CA LEU A 223 6.14 -5.70 -6.18
C LEU A 223 6.18 -7.01 -6.96
N GLY A 224 7.36 -7.61 -7.14
CA GLY A 224 7.53 -8.91 -7.80
C GLY A 224 6.77 -10.03 -7.08
N ILE A 225 6.87 -10.12 -5.75
CA ILE A 225 6.10 -11.07 -4.93
C ILE A 225 4.59 -10.84 -5.08
N MET A 226 4.16 -9.58 -5.10
CA MET A 226 2.75 -9.25 -5.29
C MET A 226 2.26 -9.63 -6.68
N LEU A 227 3.03 -9.38 -7.75
CA LEU A 227 2.67 -9.78 -9.12
C LEU A 227 2.64 -11.31 -9.27
N TYR A 228 3.53 -12.03 -8.59
CA TYR A 228 3.46 -13.48 -8.50
C TYR A 228 2.12 -13.93 -7.93
N GLU A 229 1.73 -13.40 -6.77
CA GLU A 229 0.46 -13.71 -6.13
C GLU A 229 -0.75 -13.36 -7.01
N VAL A 230 -0.74 -12.20 -7.64
CA VAL A 230 -1.81 -11.79 -8.58
C VAL A 230 -1.93 -12.75 -9.76
N SER A 231 -0.82 -13.36 -10.20
CA SER A 231 -0.79 -14.29 -11.32
C SER A 231 -1.35 -15.68 -11.00
N CYS A 232 -1.27 -16.12 -9.75
CA CYS A 232 -1.63 -17.50 -9.40
C CYS A 232 -2.46 -17.64 -8.11
N GLY A 233 -2.79 -16.53 -7.43
CA GLY A 233 -3.64 -16.54 -6.23
C GLY A 233 -2.91 -16.86 -4.92
N THR A 234 -1.61 -17.15 -4.96
CA THR A 234 -0.82 -17.49 -3.77
C THR A 234 0.58 -16.87 -3.85
N THR A 235 1.19 -16.57 -2.69
CA THR A 235 2.59 -16.13 -2.65
C THR A 235 3.55 -17.31 -2.90
N PRO A 236 4.78 -17.06 -3.43
CA PRO A 236 5.74 -18.12 -3.73
C PRO A 236 6.27 -18.82 -2.47
N PHE A 237 6.18 -18.17 -1.33
CA PHE A 237 6.66 -18.67 -0.05
C PHE A 237 5.54 -18.65 0.98
N VAL A 238 5.43 -19.73 1.75
CA VAL A 238 4.38 -19.92 2.76
C VAL A 238 4.97 -20.57 4.01
N GLY A 239 4.37 -20.36 5.17
CA GLY A 239 4.79 -20.94 6.43
C GLY A 239 4.80 -19.92 7.57
N GLU A 240 5.36 -20.33 8.70
CA GLU A 240 5.55 -19.46 9.87
C GLU A 240 6.55 -18.34 9.58
N PRO A 241 6.51 -17.20 10.28
CA PRO A 241 7.34 -16.03 10.00
C PRO A 241 8.84 -16.32 9.83
N ALA A 242 9.44 -17.13 10.70
CA ALA A 242 10.85 -17.49 10.60
C ALA A 242 11.18 -18.34 9.35
N GLN A 243 10.25 -19.23 8.97
CA GLN A 243 10.37 -20.03 7.75
C GLN A 243 10.26 -19.15 6.50
N LEU A 244 9.30 -18.21 6.49
CA LEU A 244 9.13 -17.24 5.40
C LEU A 244 10.39 -16.41 5.19
N LEU A 245 10.97 -15.85 6.25
CA LEU A 245 12.21 -15.09 6.17
C LEU A 245 13.35 -15.91 5.58
N SER A 246 13.50 -17.18 6.01
CA SER A 246 14.49 -18.09 5.45
C SER A 246 14.23 -18.41 3.97
N GLN A 247 12.97 -18.59 3.57
CA GLN A 247 12.61 -18.85 2.18
C GLN A 247 12.88 -17.62 1.30
N HIS A 248 12.49 -16.42 1.74
CA HIS A 248 12.83 -15.18 1.03
C HIS A 248 14.33 -15.00 0.82
N ALA A 249 15.16 -15.40 1.81
CA ALA A 249 16.60 -15.28 1.72
C ALA A 249 17.26 -16.32 0.81
N ARG A 250 16.73 -17.56 0.76
CA ARG A 250 17.50 -18.72 0.24
C ARG A 250 16.79 -19.52 -0.86
N ARG A 251 15.45 -19.46 -0.96
CA ARG A 251 14.68 -20.30 -1.86
C ARG A 251 14.30 -19.53 -3.13
N ASP A 252 14.53 -20.13 -4.28
CA ASP A 252 14.03 -19.61 -5.53
C ASP A 252 12.52 -19.95 -5.67
N ALA A 253 11.77 -19.00 -6.25
CA ALA A 253 10.36 -19.20 -6.55
C ALA A 253 10.22 -20.06 -7.81
N GLY A 254 9.37 -21.08 -7.75
CA GLY A 254 8.99 -21.83 -8.93
C GLY A 254 8.06 -21.00 -9.83
N ARG A 255 8.13 -21.21 -11.15
CA ARG A 255 7.22 -20.57 -12.10
C ARG A 255 5.78 -21.07 -11.90
N PRO A 256 4.77 -20.19 -11.74
CA PRO A 256 3.38 -20.59 -11.69
C PRO A 256 2.91 -21.12 -13.05
N LEU A 257 1.98 -22.10 -13.02
CA LEU A 257 1.36 -22.61 -14.24
C LEU A 257 0.56 -21.51 -14.94
N GLY A 258 0.64 -21.47 -16.27
CA GLY A 258 -0.13 -20.54 -17.10
C GLY A 258 0.44 -19.13 -17.17
N VAL A 259 1.55 -18.80 -16.49
CA VAL A 259 2.22 -17.52 -16.61
C VAL A 259 3.12 -17.54 -17.86
N PRO A 260 2.95 -16.63 -18.85
CA PRO A 260 3.76 -16.56 -20.06
C PRO A 260 5.23 -16.21 -19.76
N ASP A 261 6.15 -16.64 -20.66
CA ASP A 261 7.59 -16.41 -20.49
C ASP A 261 7.96 -14.95 -20.20
N PRO A 262 7.50 -13.95 -20.96
CA PRO A 262 7.91 -12.56 -20.71
C PRO A 262 7.48 -12.04 -19.32
N LEU A 263 6.30 -12.45 -18.86
CA LEU A 263 5.79 -12.05 -17.55
C LEU A 263 6.56 -12.76 -16.43
N TRP A 264 6.87 -14.05 -16.63
CA TRP A 264 7.66 -14.80 -15.66
C TRP A 264 9.10 -14.27 -15.55
N GLU A 265 9.76 -14.01 -16.68
CA GLU A 265 11.12 -13.45 -16.70
C GLU A 265 11.21 -12.14 -15.94
N LEU A 266 10.21 -11.26 -16.13
CA LEU A 266 10.12 -10.00 -15.37
C LEU A 266 9.93 -10.26 -13.87
N ILE A 267 8.96 -11.09 -13.49
CA ILE A 267 8.71 -11.42 -12.08
C ILE A 267 9.94 -12.05 -11.45
N ALA A 268 10.59 -13.02 -12.12
CA ALA A 268 11.78 -13.69 -11.63
C ALA A 268 12.95 -12.71 -11.41
N ALA A 269 13.15 -11.77 -12.34
CA ALA A 269 14.15 -10.71 -12.20
C ALA A 269 13.84 -9.80 -11.00
N MET A 270 12.59 -9.41 -10.81
CA MET A 270 12.18 -8.55 -9.70
C MET A 270 12.40 -9.22 -8.33
N ILE A 271 12.19 -10.53 -8.22
CA ILE A 271 12.38 -11.30 -6.98
C ILE A 271 13.79 -11.89 -6.81
N SER A 272 14.77 -11.40 -7.59
CA SER A 272 16.19 -11.73 -7.39
C SER A 272 16.60 -11.48 -5.94
N LYS A 273 17.40 -12.40 -5.38
CA LYS A 273 17.92 -12.27 -4.00
C LYS A 273 18.89 -11.12 -3.85
N GLN A 274 19.62 -10.81 -4.92
CA GLN A 274 20.58 -9.70 -4.97
C GLN A 274 19.86 -8.43 -5.44
N PRO A 275 19.84 -7.36 -4.64
CA PRO A 275 19.14 -6.11 -4.99
C PRO A 275 19.60 -5.50 -6.32
N ASP A 276 20.90 -5.56 -6.61
CA ASP A 276 21.50 -4.98 -7.81
C ASP A 276 21.15 -5.73 -9.11
N MET A 277 20.62 -6.96 -8.99
CA MET A 277 20.16 -7.76 -10.14
C MET A 277 18.71 -7.50 -10.49
N ARG A 278 17.99 -6.72 -9.66
CA ARG A 278 16.60 -6.38 -9.92
C ARG A 278 16.51 -5.25 -10.94
N PRO A 279 15.47 -5.25 -11.80
CA PRO A 279 15.28 -4.15 -12.76
C PRO A 279 15.04 -2.83 -12.01
N SER A 280 15.45 -1.71 -12.64
CA SER A 280 15.03 -0.39 -12.16
C SER A 280 13.54 -0.17 -12.48
N ILE A 281 12.90 0.74 -11.74
CA ILE A 281 11.49 1.10 -11.97
C ILE A 281 11.33 2.12 -13.11
N GLU A 282 12.45 2.66 -13.63
CA GLU A 282 12.51 3.67 -14.68
C GLU A 282 12.47 3.05 -16.08
#